data_baddd531fa701ee483bb21107eb0e916
#
_entry.id   baddd531fa701ee483bb21107eb0e916
#
_cell.length_a   1.000
_cell.length_b   1.000
_cell.length_c   1.000
_cell.angle_alpha   90.00
_cell.angle_beta   90.00
_cell.angle_gamma   90.00
#
_symmetry.space_group_name_H-M   'P 1'
#
loop_
_entity.id
_entity.type
_entity.pdbx_description
1 polymer ?
#
loop_
_entity_poly.entity_id
_entity_poly.type
_entity_poly.pdbx_seq_one_letter_code
_entity_poly.pdbx_strand_id
1 'polypeptide(L)'
;MADWRLVKEILRRVGRAALAGVITFVWSYLIPSFFIGPSMAGDFVTVAGPSPGELLRYFATIVVFYAIAIELTKGTVLEHAFSIGRELTLLFYFIYAMGGGVMEMVIRAPPIPPLEEPVEMALKLDVSPLLAMVICIDLIGIGKGLLNAVYFLSQKAEEELMAE
;
A
#
# COMPACT_ATOMS: atom_id res chain seq x y z
N MET A 1 -10.74 14.97 39.17
CA MET A 1 -9.79 15.73 38.33
C MET A 1 -9.39 14.81 37.21
N ALA A 2 -9.92 15.03 36.02
CA ALA A 2 -9.56 14.20 34.86
C ALA A 2 -8.04 14.33 34.61
N ASP A 3 -7.39 13.20 34.50
CA ASP A 3 -5.97 13.10 34.42
C ASP A 3 -5.43 13.86 33.20
N TRP A 4 -5.05 15.12 33.42
CA TRP A 4 -4.42 15.96 32.39
C TRP A 4 -3.22 15.27 31.73
N ARG A 5 -2.60 14.33 32.43
CA ARG A 5 -1.51 13.50 31.90
C ARG A 5 -2.01 12.53 30.82
N LEU A 6 -3.14 11.87 31.04
CA LEU A 6 -3.76 10.98 30.05
C LEU A 6 -4.19 11.75 28.79
N VAL A 7 -4.82 12.90 28.96
CA VAL A 7 -5.24 13.74 27.82
C VAL A 7 -4.02 14.16 26.98
N LYS A 8 -2.93 14.59 27.63
CA LYS A 8 -1.69 14.98 26.96
C LYS A 8 -1.03 13.80 26.22
N GLU A 9 -1.07 12.61 26.81
CA GLU A 9 -0.52 11.41 26.17
C GLU A 9 -1.34 10.98 24.95
N ILE A 10 -2.66 10.97 25.06
CA ILE A 10 -3.58 10.69 23.93
C ILE A 10 -3.36 11.71 22.82
N LEU A 11 -3.32 12.99 23.14
CA LEU A 11 -3.10 14.05 22.14
C LEU A 11 -1.74 13.91 21.43
N ARG A 12 -0.70 13.50 22.17
CA ARG A 12 0.63 13.24 21.61
C ARG A 12 0.64 12.01 20.68
N ARG A 13 -0.12 10.95 21.02
CA ARG A 13 -0.26 9.76 20.16
C ARG A 13 -1.03 10.09 18.88
N VAL A 14 -2.15 10.78 19.01
CA VAL A 14 -2.95 11.23 17.86
C VAL A 14 -2.15 12.17 16.96
N GLY A 15 -1.39 13.10 17.54
CA GLY A 15 -0.52 14.00 16.78
C GLY A 15 0.56 13.26 15.99
N ARG A 16 1.19 12.24 16.59
CA ARG A 16 2.17 11.41 15.88
C ARG A 16 1.53 10.57 14.77
N ALA A 17 0.38 9.99 15.03
CA ALA A 17 -0.35 9.22 14.03
C ALA A 17 -0.78 10.09 12.84
N ALA A 18 -1.27 11.31 13.11
CA ALA A 18 -1.59 12.28 12.05
C ALA A 18 -0.35 12.66 11.24
N LEU A 19 0.78 12.91 11.89
CA LEU A 19 2.04 13.23 11.22
C LEU A 19 2.51 12.04 10.36
N ALA A 20 2.47 10.82 10.89
CA ALA A 20 2.81 9.61 10.14
C ALA A 20 1.91 9.46 8.90
N GLY A 21 0.60 9.69 9.05
CA GLY A 21 -0.35 9.67 7.94
C GLY A 21 -0.02 10.71 6.86
N VAL A 22 0.29 11.94 7.25
CA VAL A 22 0.66 13.02 6.32
C VAL A 22 1.95 12.69 5.58
N ILE A 23 3.00 12.27 6.29
CA ILE A 23 4.28 11.88 5.67
C ILE A 23 4.06 10.73 4.68
N THR A 24 3.32 9.71 5.10
CA THR A 24 3.02 8.56 4.25
C THR A 24 2.21 8.97 3.02
N PHE A 25 1.23 9.86 3.16
CA PHE A 25 0.45 10.39 2.04
C PHE A 25 1.32 11.14 1.03
N VAL A 26 2.23 11.98 1.51
CA VAL A 26 3.18 12.71 0.64
C VAL A 26 4.02 11.72 -0.16
N TRP A 27 4.59 10.70 0.48
CA TRP A 27 5.44 9.70 -0.18
C TRP A 27 4.66 8.75 -1.11
N SER A 28 3.48 8.29 -0.70
CA SER A 28 2.73 7.27 -1.43
C SER A 28 1.82 7.83 -2.53
N TYR A 29 1.41 9.10 -2.41
CA TYR A 29 0.49 9.73 -3.36
C TYR A 29 1.09 10.95 -4.06
N LEU A 30 1.55 11.95 -3.29
CA LEU A 30 1.99 13.23 -3.88
C LEU A 30 3.22 13.04 -4.78
N ILE A 31 4.26 12.38 -4.29
CA ILE A 31 5.48 12.20 -5.09
C ILE A 31 5.20 11.38 -6.36
N PRO A 32 4.58 10.19 -6.32
CA PRO A 32 4.26 9.45 -7.54
C PRO A 32 3.30 10.18 -8.48
N SER A 33 2.34 10.96 -7.97
CA SER A 33 1.40 11.71 -8.80
C SER A 33 2.08 12.78 -9.67
N PHE A 34 3.22 13.32 -9.25
CA PHE A 34 4.01 14.22 -10.10
C PHE A 34 4.65 13.50 -11.29
N PHE A 35 4.98 12.21 -11.14
CA PHE A 35 5.57 11.41 -12.22
C PHE A 35 4.53 10.76 -13.13
N ILE A 36 3.35 10.44 -12.58
CA ILE A 36 2.22 9.81 -13.31
C ILE A 36 1.26 10.88 -13.86
N GLY A 37 1.63 12.17 -13.81
CA GLY A 37 0.81 13.29 -14.24
C GLY A 37 0.22 13.14 -15.65
N PRO A 38 -0.81 13.93 -16.01
CA PRO A 38 -1.62 13.74 -17.22
C PRO A 38 -0.87 13.75 -18.55
N SER A 39 0.42 14.09 -18.53
CA SER A 39 1.27 14.11 -19.72
C SER A 39 1.86 12.75 -20.14
N MET A 40 1.84 11.72 -19.28
CA MET A 40 2.32 10.38 -19.65
C MET A 40 1.21 9.40 -20.05
N ALA A 41 -0.02 9.62 -19.59
CA ALA A 41 -1.20 8.91 -20.05
C ALA A 41 -1.87 9.75 -21.15
N GLY A 42 -1.14 10.00 -22.26
CA GLY A 42 -1.78 10.54 -23.46
C GLY A 42 -2.93 9.63 -23.86
N ASP A 43 -3.96 10.18 -24.53
CA ASP A 43 -5.15 9.48 -25.04
C ASP A 43 -4.85 8.25 -25.94
N PHE A 44 -3.56 7.90 -26.10
CA PHE A 44 -3.07 6.85 -26.97
C PHE A 44 -2.93 5.49 -26.30
N VAL A 45 -2.93 5.42 -24.95
CA VAL A 45 -2.73 4.14 -24.24
C VAL A 45 -3.89 3.91 -23.29
N THR A 46 -4.72 2.93 -23.59
CA THR A 46 -5.75 2.44 -22.66
C THR A 46 -5.28 1.11 -22.07
N VAL A 47 -5.22 1.03 -20.74
CA VAL A 47 -4.94 -0.21 -20.02
C VAL A 47 -6.29 -0.86 -19.73
N ALA A 48 -6.40 -2.16 -20.01
CA ALA A 48 -7.59 -2.92 -19.63
C ALA A 48 -7.58 -3.07 -18.09
N GLY A 49 -8.38 -2.27 -17.39
CA GLY A 49 -8.44 -2.26 -15.93
C GLY A 49 -8.60 -0.85 -15.34
N PRO A 50 -8.48 -0.71 -14.02
CA PRO A 50 -8.55 0.59 -13.37
C PRO A 50 -7.41 1.50 -13.85
N SER A 51 -7.69 2.80 -13.98
CA SER A 51 -6.69 3.76 -14.42
C SER A 51 -5.49 3.81 -13.44
N PRO A 52 -4.26 4.11 -13.94
CA PRO A 52 -3.08 4.23 -13.06
C PRO A 52 -3.28 5.22 -11.90
N GLY A 53 -4.05 6.29 -12.12
CA GLY A 53 -4.39 7.25 -11.08
C GLY A 53 -5.33 6.69 -10.01
N GLU A 54 -6.29 5.85 -10.39
CA GLU A 54 -7.17 5.15 -9.45
C GLU A 54 -6.37 4.13 -8.63
N LEU A 55 -5.51 3.33 -9.27
CA LEU A 55 -4.64 2.39 -8.57
C LEU A 55 -3.75 3.11 -7.56
N LEU A 56 -3.12 4.22 -7.96
CA LEU A 56 -2.30 5.02 -7.05
C LEU A 56 -3.10 5.55 -5.85
N ARG A 57 -4.34 5.99 -6.08
CA ARG A 57 -5.22 6.48 -5.01
C ARG A 57 -5.61 5.38 -4.04
N TYR A 58 -5.96 4.19 -4.52
CA TYR A 58 -6.26 3.04 -3.66
C TYR A 58 -5.05 2.61 -2.86
N PHE A 59 -3.88 2.50 -3.50
CA PHE A 59 -2.62 2.19 -2.82
C PHE A 59 -2.33 3.18 -1.69
N ALA A 60 -2.36 4.47 -1.99
CA ALA A 60 -2.10 5.51 -1.00
C ALA A 60 -3.09 5.46 0.17
N THR A 61 -4.38 5.23 -0.11
CA THR A 61 -5.40 5.11 0.94
C THR A 61 -5.12 3.95 1.88
N ILE A 62 -4.77 2.78 1.34
CA ILE A 62 -4.41 1.59 2.12
C ILE A 62 -3.20 1.88 3.02
N VAL A 63 -2.12 2.39 2.42
CA VAL A 63 -0.86 2.62 3.14
C VAL A 63 -1.01 3.69 4.23
N VAL A 64 -1.74 4.78 3.95
CA VAL A 64 -2.02 5.84 4.93
C VAL A 64 -2.89 5.32 6.08
N PHE A 65 -3.94 4.56 5.78
CA PHE A 65 -4.79 3.97 6.81
C PHE A 65 -3.98 3.11 7.78
N TYR A 66 -3.16 2.18 7.25
CA TYR A 66 -2.34 1.32 8.09
C TYR A 66 -1.24 2.08 8.83
N ALA A 67 -0.64 3.11 8.24
CA ALA A 67 0.35 3.95 8.92
C ALA A 67 -0.24 4.62 10.17
N ILE A 68 -1.45 5.17 10.05
CA ILE A 68 -2.17 5.78 11.16
C ILE A 68 -2.55 4.73 12.21
N ALA A 69 -3.12 3.59 11.79
CA ALA A 69 -3.56 2.52 12.69
C ALA A 69 -2.40 1.93 13.49
N ILE A 70 -1.26 1.65 12.86
CA ILE A 70 -0.04 1.14 13.50
C ILE A 70 0.48 2.15 14.54
N GLU A 71 0.56 3.44 14.19
CA GLU A 71 1.08 4.45 15.14
C GLU A 71 0.13 4.67 16.32
N LEU A 72 -1.20 4.59 16.11
CA LEU A 72 -2.19 4.68 17.20
C LEU A 72 -2.11 3.50 18.15
N THR A 73 -1.86 2.29 17.62
CA THR A 73 -1.83 1.05 18.42
C THR A 73 -0.44 0.67 18.91
N LYS A 74 0.53 1.55 18.73
CA LYS A 74 1.94 1.32 19.09
C LYS A 74 2.11 0.91 20.56
N GLY A 75 2.87 -0.17 20.77
CA GLY A 75 3.08 -0.77 22.07
C GLY A 75 1.95 -1.70 22.54
N THR A 76 1.06 -2.09 21.64
CA THR A 76 0.01 -3.09 21.90
C THR A 76 0.11 -4.25 20.90
N VAL A 77 -0.55 -5.37 21.21
CA VAL A 77 -0.65 -6.51 20.27
C VAL A 77 -1.28 -6.10 18.93
N LEU A 78 -2.17 -5.10 18.96
CA LEU A 78 -2.84 -4.58 17.76
C LEU A 78 -1.87 -3.95 16.76
N GLU A 79 -0.76 -3.38 17.21
CA GLU A 79 0.30 -2.87 16.32
C GLU A 79 0.79 -3.97 15.35
N HIS A 80 1.05 -5.16 15.91
CA HIS A 80 1.50 -6.30 15.11
C HIS A 80 0.39 -6.84 14.20
N ALA A 81 -0.85 -6.88 14.68
CA ALA A 81 -2.00 -7.28 13.89
C ALA A 81 -2.21 -6.33 12.68
N PHE A 82 -2.14 -5.02 12.88
CA PHE A 82 -2.23 -4.05 11.79
C PHE A 82 -1.03 -4.12 10.85
N SER A 83 0.17 -4.39 11.36
CA SER A 83 1.35 -4.58 10.51
C SER A 83 1.20 -5.77 9.57
N ILE A 84 0.76 -6.93 10.09
CA ILE A 84 0.48 -8.12 9.27
C ILE A 84 -0.68 -7.85 8.30
N GLY A 85 -1.74 -7.21 8.77
CA GLY A 85 -2.89 -6.82 7.94
C GLY A 85 -2.50 -5.93 6.77
N ARG A 86 -1.54 -5.01 6.98
CA ARG A 86 -0.98 -4.16 5.91
C ARG A 86 -0.33 -5.00 4.81
N GLU A 87 0.58 -5.89 5.17
CA GLU A 87 1.29 -6.74 4.20
C GLU A 87 0.31 -7.62 3.41
N LEU A 88 -0.67 -8.24 4.11
CA LEU A 88 -1.73 -9.02 3.45
C LEU A 88 -2.57 -8.17 2.47
N THR A 89 -2.96 -6.97 2.89
CA THR A 89 -3.76 -6.09 2.04
C THR A 89 -2.96 -5.61 0.83
N LEU A 90 -1.68 -5.30 1.01
CA LEU A 90 -0.78 -4.91 -0.08
C LEU A 90 -0.54 -6.07 -1.05
N LEU A 91 -0.39 -7.30 -0.55
CA LEU A 91 -0.27 -8.50 -1.36
C LEU A 91 -1.47 -8.64 -2.31
N PHE A 92 -2.70 -8.60 -1.77
CA PHE A 92 -3.93 -8.67 -2.58
C PHE A 92 -4.04 -7.50 -3.56
N TYR A 93 -3.68 -6.29 -3.10
CA TYR A 93 -3.67 -5.12 -3.95
C TYR A 93 -2.72 -5.29 -5.15
N PHE A 94 -1.50 -5.78 -4.95
CA PHE A 94 -0.53 -5.97 -6.04
C PHE A 94 -0.97 -7.07 -7.01
N ILE A 95 -1.52 -8.19 -6.52
CA ILE A 95 -2.10 -9.23 -7.38
C ILE A 95 -3.19 -8.63 -8.27
N TYR A 96 -4.08 -7.82 -7.69
CA TYR A 96 -5.14 -7.16 -8.43
C TYR A 96 -4.60 -6.11 -9.41
N ALA A 97 -3.70 -5.23 -8.97
CA ALA A 97 -3.13 -4.15 -9.78
C ALA A 97 -2.32 -4.66 -10.98
N MET A 98 -1.66 -5.80 -10.83
CA MET A 98 -0.87 -6.44 -11.89
C MET A 98 -1.68 -7.44 -12.74
N GLY A 99 -3.03 -7.45 -12.61
CA GLY A 99 -3.88 -8.32 -13.42
C GLY A 99 -3.57 -9.81 -13.30
N GLY A 100 -3.09 -10.25 -12.12
CA GLY A 100 -2.64 -11.64 -11.91
C GLY A 100 -1.34 -12.00 -12.64
N GLY A 101 -0.56 -11.01 -13.09
CA GLY A 101 0.74 -11.20 -13.74
C GLY A 101 0.75 -10.98 -15.26
N VAL A 102 -0.41 -10.70 -15.88
CA VAL A 102 -0.49 -10.36 -17.30
C VAL A 102 -1.22 -9.03 -17.46
N MET A 103 -0.51 -8.02 -17.96
CA MET A 103 -1.09 -6.71 -18.26
C MET A 103 -1.38 -6.60 -19.74
N GLU A 104 -2.62 -6.27 -20.09
CA GLU A 104 -3.03 -5.97 -21.46
C GLU A 104 -3.10 -4.46 -21.66
N MET A 105 -2.32 -3.95 -22.61
CA MET A 105 -2.33 -2.55 -23.02
C MET A 105 -2.83 -2.46 -24.45
N VAL A 106 -3.80 -1.59 -24.70
CA VAL A 106 -4.25 -1.28 -26.06
C VAL A 106 -3.69 0.09 -26.45
N ILE A 107 -2.81 0.09 -27.44
CA ILE A 107 -2.24 1.31 -28.00
C ILE A 107 -3.07 1.68 -29.23
N ARG A 108 -3.68 2.86 -29.20
CA ARG A 108 -4.41 3.43 -30.34
C ARG A 108 -3.50 4.42 -31.06
N ALA A 109 -3.09 4.08 -32.27
CA ALA A 109 -2.39 5.00 -33.13
C ALA A 109 -3.39 5.89 -33.87
N PRO A 110 -3.10 7.19 -34.05
CA PRO A 110 -3.94 8.07 -34.86
C PRO A 110 -4.02 7.53 -36.30
N PRO A 111 -5.13 7.76 -37.00
CA PRO A 111 -5.28 7.34 -38.38
C PRO A 111 -4.19 7.94 -39.25
N ILE A 112 -3.43 7.08 -39.96
CA ILE A 112 -2.38 7.47 -40.89
C ILE A 112 -2.94 7.37 -42.29
N PRO A 113 -2.98 8.44 -43.11
CA PRO A 113 -3.42 8.34 -44.51
C PRO A 113 -2.59 7.29 -45.28
N PRO A 114 -3.19 6.35 -46.01
CA PRO A 114 -4.59 6.29 -46.47
C PRO A 114 -5.58 5.45 -45.58
N LEU A 115 -5.16 5.03 -44.39
CA LEU A 115 -6.04 4.28 -43.49
C LEU A 115 -6.93 5.27 -42.72
N GLU A 116 -8.24 5.19 -42.92
CA GLU A 116 -9.22 6.05 -42.25
C GLU A 116 -9.56 5.54 -40.83
N GLU A 117 -9.19 4.31 -40.51
CA GLU A 117 -9.45 3.70 -39.20
C GLU A 117 -8.21 3.76 -38.29
N PRO A 118 -8.42 4.02 -36.98
CA PRO A 118 -7.32 3.97 -36.01
C PRO A 118 -6.77 2.55 -35.89
N VAL A 119 -5.48 2.40 -35.93
CA VAL A 119 -4.82 1.11 -35.74
C VAL A 119 -4.76 0.80 -34.24
N GLU A 120 -5.43 -0.25 -33.80
CA GLU A 120 -5.36 -0.75 -32.43
C GLU A 120 -4.32 -1.87 -32.34
N MET A 121 -3.32 -1.68 -31.50
CA MET A 121 -2.32 -2.70 -31.17
C MET A 121 -2.54 -3.17 -29.75
N ALA A 122 -2.88 -4.44 -29.56
CA ALA A 122 -2.94 -5.06 -28.23
C ALA A 122 -1.54 -5.60 -27.85
N LEU A 123 -0.93 -5.01 -26.83
CA LEU A 123 0.32 -5.47 -26.25
C LEU A 123 0.03 -6.24 -24.96
N LYS A 124 0.48 -7.50 -24.91
CA LYS A 124 0.44 -8.31 -23.67
C LYS A 124 1.83 -8.28 -23.03
N LEU A 125 1.89 -7.73 -21.84
CA LEU A 125 3.12 -7.68 -21.04
C LEU A 125 3.03 -8.72 -19.91
N ASP A 126 3.95 -9.68 -19.92
CA ASP A 126 4.10 -10.64 -18.83
C ASP A 126 4.92 -10.03 -17.69
N VAL A 127 4.23 -9.69 -16.61
CA VAL A 127 4.81 -9.15 -15.37
C VAL A 127 4.83 -10.18 -14.23
N SER A 128 4.57 -11.46 -14.55
CA SER A 128 4.57 -12.56 -13.57
C SER A 128 5.85 -12.64 -12.73
N PRO A 129 7.07 -12.47 -13.30
CA PRO A 129 8.30 -12.49 -12.49
C PRO A 129 8.35 -11.35 -11.47
N LEU A 130 7.88 -10.16 -11.86
CA LEU A 130 7.82 -9.00 -10.98
C LEU A 130 6.81 -9.24 -9.86
N LEU A 131 5.62 -9.76 -10.19
CA LEU A 131 4.59 -10.13 -9.24
C LEU A 131 5.10 -11.17 -8.25
N ALA A 132 5.82 -12.21 -8.71
CA ALA A 132 6.41 -13.22 -7.86
C ALA A 132 7.42 -12.63 -6.86
N MET A 133 8.25 -11.69 -7.28
CA MET A 133 9.17 -10.97 -6.38
C MET A 133 8.42 -10.19 -5.30
N VAL A 134 7.37 -9.47 -5.66
CA VAL A 134 6.54 -8.71 -4.71
C VAL A 134 5.89 -9.66 -3.71
N ILE A 135 5.29 -10.76 -4.17
CA ILE A 135 4.69 -11.79 -3.30
C ILE A 135 5.72 -12.34 -2.30
N CYS A 136 6.95 -12.64 -2.74
CA CYS A 136 8.00 -13.13 -1.85
C CYS A 136 8.36 -12.08 -0.77
N ILE A 137 8.47 -10.80 -1.13
CA ILE A 137 8.79 -9.73 -0.19
C ILE A 137 7.67 -9.58 0.84
N ASP A 138 6.40 -9.57 0.42
CA ASP A 138 5.25 -9.44 1.30
C ASP A 138 5.12 -10.64 2.24
N LEU A 139 5.39 -11.88 1.77
CA LEU A 139 5.41 -13.07 2.61
C LEU A 139 6.50 -13.01 3.68
N ILE A 140 7.69 -12.50 3.35
CA ILE A 140 8.76 -12.26 4.33
C ILE A 140 8.31 -11.21 5.35
N GLY A 141 7.63 -10.15 4.91
CA GLY A 141 7.05 -9.11 5.77
C GLY A 141 6.03 -9.69 6.76
N ILE A 142 5.12 -10.54 6.29
CA ILE A 142 4.13 -11.25 7.11
C ILE A 142 4.84 -12.16 8.14
N GLY A 143 5.83 -12.95 7.71
CA GLY A 143 6.62 -13.81 8.58
C GLY A 143 7.32 -13.05 9.70
N LYS A 144 7.96 -11.92 9.35
CA LYS A 144 8.57 -10.99 10.32
C LYS A 144 7.54 -10.42 11.29
N GLY A 145 6.36 -10.03 10.79
CA GLY A 145 5.27 -9.51 11.62
C GLY A 145 4.78 -10.53 12.64
N LEU A 146 4.61 -11.79 12.22
CA LEU A 146 4.22 -12.90 13.10
C LEU A 146 5.28 -13.16 14.18
N LEU A 147 6.56 -13.23 13.80
CA LEU A 147 7.66 -13.42 14.77
C LEU A 147 7.71 -12.29 15.80
N ASN A 148 7.54 -11.04 15.38
CA ASN A 148 7.50 -9.91 16.29
C ASN A 148 6.31 -9.96 17.24
N ALA A 149 5.14 -10.41 16.76
CA ALA A 149 3.95 -10.59 17.59
C ALA A 149 4.16 -11.67 18.67
N VAL A 150 4.72 -12.82 18.29
CA VAL A 150 5.04 -13.91 19.23
C VAL A 150 6.07 -13.44 20.27
N TYR A 151 7.13 -12.77 19.83
CA TYR A 151 8.16 -12.24 20.73
C TYR A 151 7.59 -11.23 21.73
N PHE A 152 6.75 -10.32 21.27
CA PHE A 152 6.06 -9.35 22.13
C PHE A 152 5.17 -10.03 23.17
N LEU A 153 4.43 -11.06 22.79
CA LEU A 153 3.57 -11.82 23.71
C LEU A 153 4.38 -12.61 24.73
N SER A 154 5.53 -13.20 24.33
CA SER A 154 6.41 -13.93 25.27
C SER A 154 7.02 -12.98 26.31
N GLN A 155 7.52 -11.81 25.89
CA GLN A 155 8.03 -10.81 26.83
C GLN A 155 6.97 -10.37 27.85
N LYS A 156 5.75 -10.12 27.38
CA LYS A 156 4.68 -9.69 28.27
C LYS A 156 4.29 -10.79 29.28
N ALA A 157 4.28 -12.06 28.86
CA ALA A 157 4.05 -13.18 29.75
C ALA A 157 5.14 -13.34 30.83
N GLU A 158 6.41 -13.11 30.46
CA GLU A 158 7.52 -13.13 31.42
C GLU A 158 7.44 -11.99 32.43
N GLU A 159 7.07 -10.78 31.99
CA GLU A 159 6.86 -9.64 32.89
C GLU A 159 5.74 -9.89 33.91
N GLU A 160 4.63 -10.51 33.49
CA GLU A 160 3.52 -10.85 34.36
C GLU A 160 3.92 -11.92 35.39
N LEU A 161 4.71 -12.95 34.99
CA LEU A 161 5.21 -13.98 35.89
C LEU A 161 6.21 -13.47 36.91
N MET A 162 6.98 -12.43 36.61
CA MET A 162 7.94 -11.84 37.55
C MET A 162 7.30 -10.81 38.49
N ALA A 163 6.07 -10.39 38.23
CA ALA A 163 5.32 -9.44 39.04
C ALA A 163 4.47 -10.12 40.15
N GLU A 164 4.26 -11.44 40.07
CA GLU A 164 3.64 -12.28 41.12
C GLU A 164 4.66 -12.77 42.18
#